data_6a0585d2111a562432419a4618897d22
#
_entry.id   6a0585d2111a562432419a4618897d22
#
_cell.length_a   1.000
_cell.length_b   1.000
_cell.length_c   1.000
_cell.angle_alpha   90.00
_cell.angle_beta   90.00
_cell.angle_gamma   90.00
#
_symmetry.space_group_name_H-M   'P 1'
#
loop_
_entity.id
_entity.type
_entity.pdbx_description
1 polymer ?
#
loop_
_entity_poly.entity_id
_entity_poly.type
_entity_poly.pdbx_seq_one_letter_code
_entity_poly.pdbx_strand_id
1 'polypeptide(L)'
;RYGVSVKVYDNGLSLNTKILTGVNKLADAVSATLGPKGKNVVIHPKGRNPVITKDGVTVANFIELSDPFENLGVQVIKQASQQTAAQAGDGTTTSIVLARAMLREAQKYISAGVSPVELKRGMDKAAEDIVSHITDIAVPISSEQEIEDIATISANNDRSIGKLIATAVDKAGKDG
;
A
#
# COMPACT_ATOMS: atom_id res chain seq x y z
N ARG A 1 10.56 40.90 5.09
CA ARG A 1 9.53 40.33 6.01
C ARG A 1 9.86 38.84 6.14
N TYR A 2 10.45 38.45 7.24
CA TYR A 2 10.65 37.06 7.57
C TYR A 2 9.28 36.48 7.93
N GLY A 3 8.74 35.58 7.11
CA GLY A 3 7.52 34.86 7.42
C GLY A 3 7.75 33.98 8.63
N VAL A 4 7.02 34.23 9.70
CA VAL A 4 6.98 33.33 10.86
C VAL A 4 6.29 32.05 10.41
N SER A 5 7.04 30.95 10.34
CA SER A 5 6.46 29.62 10.12
C SER A 5 5.66 29.25 11.37
N VAL A 6 4.35 29.29 11.28
CA VAL A 6 3.46 28.79 12.34
C VAL A 6 3.55 27.27 12.34
N LYS A 7 4.19 26.70 13.36
CA LYS A 7 4.17 25.25 13.59
C LYS A 7 2.78 24.85 14.09
N VAL A 8 2.09 24.04 13.36
CA VAL A 8 0.83 23.43 13.79
C VAL A 8 1.19 22.28 14.74
N TYR A 9 0.52 22.22 15.90
CA TYR A 9 0.77 21.24 16.95
C TYR A 9 -0.53 20.54 17.34
N ASP A 10 -0.49 19.22 17.48
CA ASP A 10 -1.54 18.40 18.07
C ASP A 10 -0.89 17.21 18.80
N ASN A 11 -1.59 16.58 19.72
CA ASN A 11 -1.05 15.45 20.48
C ASN A 11 -2.14 14.48 20.97
N GLY A 12 -1.68 13.35 21.52
CA GLY A 12 -2.54 12.41 22.22
C GLY A 12 -3.60 11.77 21.34
N LEU A 13 -4.78 11.57 21.93
CA LEU A 13 -5.89 10.86 21.29
C LEU A 13 -6.45 11.60 20.07
N SER A 14 -6.46 12.92 20.09
CA SER A 14 -6.90 13.76 18.97
C SER A 14 -6.03 13.53 17.74
N LEU A 15 -4.71 13.61 17.91
CA LEU A 15 -3.74 13.36 16.84
C LEU A 15 -3.89 11.94 16.27
N ASN A 16 -3.95 10.93 17.14
CA ASN A 16 -4.10 9.54 16.71
C ASN A 16 -5.38 9.31 15.89
N THR A 17 -6.50 9.96 16.30
CA THR A 17 -7.77 9.89 15.58
C THR A 17 -7.65 10.51 14.19
N LYS A 18 -7.01 11.67 14.07
CA LYS A 18 -6.80 12.34 12.78
C LYS A 18 -5.91 11.53 11.85
N ILE A 19 -4.79 11.00 12.37
CA ILE A 19 -3.91 10.11 11.60
C ILE A 19 -4.69 8.92 11.06
N LEU A 20 -5.45 8.23 11.91
CA LEU A 20 -6.25 7.08 11.50
C LEU A 20 -7.35 7.46 10.50
N THR A 21 -7.94 8.64 10.61
CA THR A 21 -8.90 9.17 9.64
C THR A 21 -8.25 9.33 8.27
N GLY A 22 -7.05 9.91 8.20
CA GLY A 22 -6.30 10.02 6.95
C GLY A 22 -5.94 8.69 6.34
N VAL A 23 -5.48 7.75 7.16
CA VAL A 23 -5.21 6.36 6.77
C VAL A 23 -6.45 5.70 6.16
N ASN A 24 -7.61 5.83 6.80
CA ASN A 24 -8.86 5.25 6.32
C ASN A 24 -9.29 5.86 4.99
N LYS A 25 -9.25 7.19 4.85
CA LYS A 25 -9.62 7.89 3.61
C LYS A 25 -8.78 7.41 2.42
N LEU A 26 -7.45 7.28 2.60
CA LEU A 26 -6.57 6.76 1.56
C LEU A 26 -6.89 5.30 1.24
N ALA A 27 -6.95 4.46 2.27
CA ALA A 27 -7.14 3.03 2.08
C ALA A 27 -8.51 2.68 1.49
N ASP A 28 -9.57 3.42 1.82
CA ASP A 28 -10.90 3.22 1.22
C ASP A 28 -10.89 3.52 -0.28
N ALA A 29 -10.22 4.61 -0.68
CA ALA A 29 -10.10 4.95 -2.09
C ALA A 29 -9.29 3.90 -2.88
N VAL A 30 -8.16 3.45 -2.31
CA VAL A 30 -7.27 2.48 -2.95
C VAL A 30 -7.85 1.07 -2.97
N SER A 31 -8.50 0.63 -1.88
CA SER A 31 -9.07 -0.72 -1.78
C SER A 31 -10.18 -0.98 -2.79
N ALA A 32 -10.82 0.07 -3.32
CA ALA A 32 -11.81 -0.05 -4.38
C ALA A 32 -11.23 -0.64 -5.68
N THR A 33 -9.91 -0.55 -5.88
CA THR A 33 -9.21 -1.07 -7.06
C THR A 33 -8.73 -2.51 -6.89
N LEU A 34 -8.78 -3.08 -5.68
CA LEU A 34 -8.16 -4.36 -5.34
C LEU A 34 -8.93 -5.56 -5.90
N GLY A 35 -8.17 -6.48 -6.45
CA GLY A 35 -8.63 -7.82 -6.82
C GLY A 35 -9.48 -7.88 -8.11
N PRO A 36 -10.04 -9.07 -8.42
CA PRO A 36 -10.73 -9.31 -9.69
C PRO A 36 -12.05 -8.51 -9.85
N LYS A 37 -12.61 -8.06 -8.74
CA LYS A 37 -13.79 -7.17 -8.72
C LYS A 37 -13.42 -5.69 -8.54
N GLY A 38 -12.13 -5.35 -8.65
CA GLY A 38 -11.63 -3.99 -8.53
C GLY A 38 -12.32 -3.05 -9.53
N LYS A 39 -12.67 -1.86 -9.04
CA LYS A 39 -13.37 -0.83 -9.82
C LYS A 39 -12.40 0.24 -10.29
N ASN A 40 -12.79 0.91 -11.38
CA ASN A 40 -12.13 2.16 -11.75
C ASN A 40 -12.45 3.25 -10.73
N VAL A 41 -11.44 4.03 -10.39
CA VAL A 41 -11.56 5.25 -9.58
C VAL A 41 -11.40 6.45 -10.50
N VAL A 42 -12.29 7.43 -10.37
CA VAL A 42 -12.20 8.71 -11.07
C VAL A 42 -11.56 9.71 -10.12
N ILE A 43 -10.44 10.26 -10.53
CA ILE A 43 -9.71 11.29 -9.80
C ILE A 43 -9.79 12.58 -10.58
N HIS A 44 -10.15 13.67 -9.91
CA HIS A 44 -10.21 15.01 -10.52
C HIS A 44 -9.22 15.95 -9.80
N PRO A 45 -7.95 15.97 -10.21
CA PRO A 45 -6.97 16.89 -9.63
C PRO A 45 -7.33 18.34 -9.96
N LYS A 46 -7.10 19.26 -9.02
CA LYS A 46 -7.32 20.69 -9.26
C LYS A 46 -6.53 21.18 -10.49
N GLY A 47 -7.23 21.77 -11.45
CA GLY A 47 -6.60 22.38 -12.65
C GLY A 47 -6.06 21.37 -13.68
N ARG A 48 -6.46 20.10 -13.60
CA ARG A 48 -6.09 19.04 -14.57
C ARG A 48 -7.33 18.26 -15.00
N ASN A 49 -7.20 17.56 -16.13
CA ASN A 49 -8.25 16.66 -16.59
C ASN A 49 -8.49 15.51 -15.61
N PRO A 50 -9.72 14.98 -15.50
CA PRO A 50 -10.01 13.79 -14.75
C PRO A 50 -9.17 12.60 -15.22
N VAL A 51 -8.70 11.81 -14.26
CA VAL A 51 -7.97 10.56 -14.50
C VAL A 51 -8.83 9.39 -14.05
N ILE A 52 -9.04 8.43 -14.93
CA ILE A 52 -9.75 7.18 -14.62
C ILE A 52 -8.68 6.08 -14.53
N THR A 53 -8.60 5.40 -13.41
CA THR A 53 -7.59 4.36 -13.19
C THR A 53 -8.12 3.22 -12.35
N LYS A 54 -7.56 2.01 -12.55
CA LYS A 54 -7.69 0.85 -11.67
C LYS A 54 -6.45 0.64 -10.81
N ASP A 55 -5.38 1.40 -11.10
CA ASP A 55 -4.12 1.25 -10.40
C ASP A 55 -4.16 1.95 -9.04
N GLY A 56 -4.04 1.16 -7.96
CA GLY A 56 -4.07 1.66 -6.59
C GLY A 56 -2.91 2.61 -6.26
N VAL A 57 -1.75 2.45 -6.87
CA VAL A 57 -0.60 3.36 -6.70
C VAL A 57 -0.92 4.73 -7.25
N THR A 58 -1.47 4.78 -8.46
CA THR A 58 -1.91 6.03 -9.08
C THR A 58 -2.96 6.72 -8.20
N VAL A 59 -3.97 5.98 -7.71
CA VAL A 59 -4.97 6.54 -6.78
C VAL A 59 -4.29 7.12 -5.53
N ALA A 60 -3.40 6.35 -4.90
CA ALA A 60 -2.70 6.78 -3.68
C ALA A 60 -1.91 8.07 -3.89
N ASN A 61 -1.22 8.21 -5.03
CA ASN A 61 -0.40 9.38 -5.33
C ASN A 61 -1.19 10.67 -5.46
N PHE A 62 -2.44 10.60 -5.90
CA PHE A 62 -3.31 11.77 -6.06
C PHE A 62 -4.01 12.19 -4.75
N ILE A 63 -4.04 11.33 -3.73
CA ILE A 63 -4.73 11.68 -2.48
C ILE A 63 -3.85 12.57 -1.62
N GLU A 64 -4.38 13.76 -1.36
CA GLU A 64 -3.83 14.74 -0.44
C GLU A 64 -4.99 15.38 0.33
N LEU A 65 -4.85 15.51 1.64
CA LEU A 65 -5.88 16.03 2.52
C LEU A 65 -5.51 17.42 3.02
N SER A 66 -6.52 18.26 3.20
CA SER A 66 -6.35 19.64 3.65
C SER A 66 -5.96 19.77 5.13
N ASP A 67 -6.41 18.84 5.96
CA ASP A 67 -5.97 18.77 7.36
C ASP A 67 -4.56 18.17 7.42
N PRO A 68 -3.57 18.89 7.97
CA PRO A 68 -2.17 18.44 7.97
C PRO A 68 -1.94 17.16 8.79
N PHE A 69 -2.73 16.92 9.82
CA PHE A 69 -2.60 15.72 10.66
C PHE A 69 -3.28 14.50 10.03
N GLU A 70 -4.42 14.69 9.37
CA GLU A 70 -4.99 13.63 8.54
C GLU A 70 -4.04 13.28 7.38
N ASN A 71 -3.47 14.30 6.74
CA ASN A 71 -2.52 14.11 5.65
C ASN A 71 -1.23 13.42 6.10
N LEU A 72 -0.81 13.59 7.35
CA LEU A 72 0.29 12.81 7.93
C LEU A 72 0.00 11.30 7.88
N GLY A 73 -1.22 10.88 8.22
CA GLY A 73 -1.65 9.48 8.10
C GLY A 73 -1.58 8.98 6.65
N VAL A 74 -1.99 9.80 5.69
CA VAL A 74 -1.84 9.50 4.25
C VAL A 74 -0.37 9.28 3.90
N GLN A 75 0.53 10.16 4.32
CA GLN A 75 1.96 10.08 3.98
C GLN A 75 2.63 8.84 4.57
N VAL A 76 2.33 8.48 5.82
CA VAL A 76 2.88 7.28 6.47
C VAL A 76 2.52 6.01 5.69
N ILE A 77 1.26 5.88 5.26
CA ILE A 77 0.83 4.71 4.48
C ILE A 77 1.40 4.73 3.05
N LYS A 78 1.53 5.90 2.44
CA LYS A 78 2.20 6.02 1.14
C LYS A 78 3.65 5.53 1.20
N GLN A 79 4.39 5.82 2.27
CA GLN A 79 5.76 5.33 2.44
C GLN A 79 5.82 3.80 2.46
N ALA A 80 4.91 3.13 3.17
CA ALA A 80 4.84 1.66 3.18
C ALA A 80 4.59 1.10 1.78
N SER A 81 3.67 1.70 1.03
CA SER A 81 3.38 1.31 -0.36
C SER A 81 4.58 1.53 -1.29
N GLN A 82 5.28 2.65 -1.15
CA GLN A 82 6.47 2.96 -1.94
C GLN A 82 7.63 2.00 -1.65
N GLN A 83 7.84 1.60 -0.39
CA GLN A 83 8.84 0.58 -0.04
C GLN A 83 8.50 -0.77 -0.66
N THR A 84 7.22 -1.18 -0.63
CA THR A 84 6.77 -2.41 -1.30
C THR A 84 7.02 -2.36 -2.80
N ALA A 85 6.72 -1.24 -3.46
CA ALA A 85 6.99 -1.04 -4.87
C ALA A 85 8.49 -1.14 -5.19
N ALA A 86 9.34 -0.53 -4.36
CA ALA A 86 10.79 -0.53 -4.58
C ALA A 86 11.43 -1.91 -4.38
N GLN A 87 10.89 -2.73 -3.47
CA GLN A 87 11.46 -4.03 -3.12
C GLN A 87 10.88 -5.18 -3.95
N ALA A 88 9.59 -5.15 -4.23
CA ALA A 88 8.89 -6.26 -4.87
C ALA A 88 8.29 -5.91 -6.25
N GLY A 89 8.19 -4.64 -6.60
CA GLY A 89 7.59 -4.18 -7.86
C GLY A 89 6.07 -4.33 -7.95
N ASP A 90 5.45 -5.00 -6.97
CA ASP A 90 4.01 -5.28 -6.92
C ASP A 90 3.52 -5.31 -5.45
N GLY A 91 2.21 -5.45 -5.23
CA GLY A 91 1.62 -5.56 -3.89
C GLY A 91 1.39 -4.23 -3.17
N THR A 92 1.49 -3.10 -3.84
CA THR A 92 1.34 -1.75 -3.27
C THR A 92 -0.04 -1.51 -2.67
N THR A 93 -1.11 -1.92 -3.36
CA THR A 93 -2.48 -1.84 -2.85
C THR A 93 -2.67 -2.74 -1.63
N THR A 94 -2.15 -3.96 -1.68
CA THR A 94 -2.20 -4.91 -0.56
C THR A 94 -1.49 -4.35 0.68
N SER A 95 -0.33 -3.72 0.52
CA SER A 95 0.42 -3.12 1.64
C SER A 95 -0.37 -1.99 2.32
N ILE A 96 -1.09 -1.16 1.56
CA ILE A 96 -1.97 -0.11 2.10
C ILE A 96 -3.12 -0.71 2.91
N VAL A 97 -3.77 -1.75 2.39
CA VAL A 97 -4.89 -2.42 3.07
C VAL A 97 -4.43 -3.09 4.36
N LEU A 98 -3.29 -3.79 4.33
CA LEU A 98 -2.70 -4.44 5.50
C LEU A 98 -2.26 -3.42 6.55
N ALA A 99 -1.57 -2.35 6.15
CA ALA A 99 -1.14 -1.31 7.07
C ALA A 99 -2.34 -0.63 7.77
N ARG A 100 -3.43 -0.36 7.04
CA ARG A 100 -4.67 0.12 7.67
C ARG A 100 -5.22 -0.86 8.68
N ALA A 101 -5.29 -2.14 8.34
CA ALA A 101 -5.83 -3.17 9.24
C ALA A 101 -4.99 -3.26 10.53
N MET A 102 -3.66 -3.30 10.40
CA MET A 102 -2.75 -3.30 11.54
C MET A 102 -2.90 -2.06 12.42
N LEU A 103 -2.99 -0.86 11.84
CA LEU A 103 -3.16 0.38 12.60
C LEU A 103 -4.50 0.43 13.34
N ARG A 104 -5.58 -0.03 12.71
CA ARG A 104 -6.91 -0.08 13.35
C ARG A 104 -6.93 -1.04 14.53
N GLU A 105 -6.33 -2.22 14.38
CA GLU A 105 -6.24 -3.19 15.49
C GLU A 105 -5.30 -2.65 16.58
N ALA A 106 -4.12 -2.13 16.22
CA ALA A 106 -3.18 -1.53 17.17
C ALA A 106 -3.84 -0.45 18.04
N GLN A 107 -4.68 0.42 17.43
CA GLN A 107 -5.37 1.48 18.16
C GLN A 107 -6.28 0.93 19.26
N LYS A 108 -6.92 -0.22 19.07
CA LYS A 108 -7.77 -0.84 20.10
C LYS A 108 -6.94 -1.23 21.32
N TYR A 109 -5.78 -1.84 21.12
CA TYR A 109 -4.88 -2.24 22.19
C TYR A 109 -4.27 -1.04 22.92
N ILE A 110 -3.85 -0.01 22.17
CA ILE A 110 -3.32 1.23 22.76
C ILE A 110 -4.39 1.92 23.60
N SER A 111 -5.63 2.00 23.13
CA SER A 111 -6.76 2.57 23.87
C SER A 111 -7.12 1.76 25.11
N ALA A 112 -6.83 0.46 25.12
CA ALA A 112 -6.97 -0.42 26.28
C ALA A 112 -5.79 -0.37 27.27
N GLY A 113 -4.78 0.50 26.99
CA GLY A 113 -3.65 0.72 27.89
C GLY A 113 -2.41 -0.15 27.59
N VAL A 114 -2.40 -0.88 26.48
CA VAL A 114 -1.20 -1.64 26.06
C VAL A 114 -0.11 -0.67 25.62
N SER A 115 1.12 -0.91 26.08
CA SER A 115 2.29 -0.13 25.68
C SER A 115 2.51 -0.22 24.16
N PRO A 116 2.64 0.90 23.43
CA PRO A 116 2.98 0.88 22.01
C PRO A 116 4.29 0.15 21.69
N VAL A 117 5.26 0.17 22.62
CA VAL A 117 6.54 -0.51 22.45
C VAL A 117 6.36 -2.04 22.50
N GLU A 118 5.57 -2.54 23.46
CA GLU A 118 5.29 -3.96 23.58
C GLU A 118 4.42 -4.44 22.40
N LEU A 119 3.47 -3.64 21.98
CA LEU A 119 2.65 -3.93 20.81
C LEU A 119 3.52 -4.05 19.55
N LYS A 120 4.45 -3.11 19.35
CA LYS A 120 5.39 -3.18 18.23
C LYS A 120 6.22 -4.47 18.25
N ARG A 121 6.76 -4.86 19.40
CA ARG A 121 7.52 -6.12 19.53
C ARG A 121 6.69 -7.34 19.14
N GLY A 122 5.41 -7.37 19.55
CA GLY A 122 4.50 -8.45 19.17
C GLY A 122 4.23 -8.46 17.67
N MET A 123 4.06 -7.29 17.05
CA MET A 123 3.85 -7.16 15.61
C MET A 123 5.09 -7.59 14.81
N ASP A 124 6.29 -7.18 15.24
CA ASP A 124 7.55 -7.58 14.60
C ASP A 124 7.70 -9.11 14.60
N LYS A 125 7.48 -9.75 15.78
CA LYS A 125 7.54 -11.21 15.87
C LYS A 125 6.49 -11.91 15.01
N ALA A 126 5.25 -11.42 15.00
CA ALA A 126 4.21 -11.98 14.14
C ALA A 126 4.56 -11.85 12.65
N ALA A 127 5.19 -10.75 12.26
CA ALA A 127 5.65 -10.57 10.87
C ALA A 127 6.74 -11.59 10.50
N GLU A 128 7.71 -11.83 11.38
CA GLU A 128 8.74 -12.87 11.18
C GLU A 128 8.13 -14.26 11.02
N ASP A 129 7.19 -14.63 11.90
CA ASP A 129 6.53 -15.93 11.89
C ASP A 129 5.68 -16.10 10.61
N ILE A 130 4.97 -15.04 10.16
CA ILE A 130 4.19 -15.05 8.91
C ILE A 130 5.09 -15.16 7.69
N VAL A 131 6.20 -14.42 7.62
CA VAL A 131 7.16 -14.50 6.51
C VAL A 131 7.76 -15.89 6.41
N SER A 132 8.15 -16.51 7.55
CA SER A 132 8.62 -17.88 7.57
C SER A 132 7.58 -18.85 7.02
N HIS A 133 6.34 -18.74 7.48
CA HIS A 133 5.25 -19.59 7.01
C HIS A 133 4.97 -19.43 5.51
N ILE A 134 4.96 -18.19 5.00
CA ILE A 134 4.78 -17.92 3.58
C ILE A 134 5.90 -18.57 2.76
N THR A 135 7.14 -18.49 3.24
CA THR A 135 8.30 -19.12 2.59
C THR A 135 8.14 -20.64 2.52
N ASP A 136 7.65 -21.25 3.61
CA ASP A 136 7.46 -22.70 3.69
C ASP A 136 6.36 -23.23 2.75
N ILE A 137 5.31 -22.43 2.51
CA ILE A 137 4.19 -22.82 1.64
C ILE A 137 4.34 -22.32 0.19
N ALA A 138 5.36 -21.52 -0.10
CA ALA A 138 5.59 -20.98 -1.43
C ALA A 138 5.89 -22.11 -2.43
N VAL A 139 5.23 -22.06 -3.59
CA VAL A 139 5.47 -22.99 -4.69
C VAL A 139 6.41 -22.32 -5.68
N PRO A 140 7.60 -22.91 -5.96
CA PRO A 140 8.51 -22.38 -6.95
C PRO A 140 7.91 -22.37 -8.37
N ILE A 141 8.14 -21.31 -9.11
CA ILE A 141 7.78 -21.24 -10.54
C ILE A 141 8.61 -22.27 -11.31
N SER A 142 7.93 -23.10 -12.10
CA SER A 142 8.53 -24.22 -12.83
C SER A 142 8.37 -24.14 -14.35
N SER A 143 7.52 -23.24 -14.87
CA SER A 143 7.20 -23.16 -16.30
C SER A 143 7.08 -21.71 -16.80
N GLU A 144 7.30 -21.52 -18.10
CA GLU A 144 7.07 -20.24 -18.79
C GLU A 144 5.61 -19.78 -18.69
N GLN A 145 4.65 -20.73 -18.69
CA GLN A 145 3.23 -20.41 -18.55
C GLN A 145 2.92 -19.79 -17.18
N GLU A 146 3.54 -20.27 -16.12
CA GLU A 146 3.37 -19.68 -14.78
C GLU A 146 3.93 -18.26 -14.70
N ILE A 147 5.06 -18.00 -15.40
CA ILE A 147 5.62 -16.65 -15.54
C ILE A 147 4.65 -15.74 -16.30
N GLU A 148 4.09 -16.24 -17.43
CA GLU A 148 3.09 -15.50 -18.21
C GLU A 148 1.86 -15.17 -17.37
N ASP A 149 1.36 -16.11 -16.58
CA ASP A 149 0.16 -15.92 -15.77
C ASP A 149 0.40 -14.88 -14.67
N ILE A 150 1.52 -14.92 -13.96
CA ILE A 150 1.90 -13.92 -12.94
C ILE A 150 2.09 -12.54 -13.57
N ALA A 151 2.82 -12.47 -14.67
CA ALA A 151 3.07 -11.21 -15.39
C ALA A 151 1.78 -10.60 -15.93
N THR A 152 0.83 -11.43 -16.39
CA THR A 152 -0.48 -11.00 -16.85
C THR A 152 -1.28 -10.35 -15.72
N ILE A 153 -1.27 -10.95 -14.52
CA ILE A 153 -1.95 -10.38 -13.35
C ILE A 153 -1.33 -9.03 -12.98
N SER A 154 -0.01 -8.96 -12.89
CA SER A 154 0.72 -7.71 -12.57
C SER A 154 0.53 -6.63 -13.64
N ALA A 155 0.30 -7.02 -14.89
CA ALA A 155 -0.04 -6.12 -16.01
C ALA A 155 -1.55 -5.80 -16.09
N ASN A 156 -2.29 -5.88 -14.98
CA ASN A 156 -3.72 -5.58 -14.93
C ASN A 156 -4.57 -6.46 -15.87
N ASN A 157 -4.25 -7.74 -15.96
CA ASN A 157 -4.85 -8.75 -16.83
C ASN A 157 -4.60 -8.54 -18.34
N ASP A 158 -3.55 -7.80 -18.70
CA ASP A 158 -3.11 -7.70 -20.09
C ASP A 158 -2.20 -8.87 -20.46
N ARG A 159 -2.79 -9.88 -21.12
CA ARG A 159 -2.07 -11.10 -21.52
C ARG A 159 -1.02 -10.84 -22.57
N SER A 160 -1.13 -9.81 -23.38
CA SER A 160 -0.13 -9.46 -24.39
C SER A 160 1.17 -8.99 -23.73
N ILE A 161 1.06 -8.21 -22.68
CA ILE A 161 2.18 -7.78 -21.83
C ILE A 161 2.74 -8.98 -21.05
N GLY A 162 1.89 -9.82 -20.46
CA GLY A 162 2.30 -11.03 -19.74
C GLY A 162 3.15 -11.95 -20.58
N LYS A 163 2.74 -12.22 -21.81
CA LYS A 163 3.49 -13.06 -22.76
C LYS A 163 4.83 -12.44 -23.17
N LEU A 164 4.86 -11.11 -23.39
CA LEU A 164 6.08 -10.39 -23.72
C LEU A 164 7.12 -10.50 -22.58
N ILE A 165 6.66 -10.34 -21.34
CA ILE A 165 7.52 -10.47 -20.14
C ILE A 165 8.01 -11.90 -19.99
N ALA A 166 7.15 -12.91 -20.10
CA ALA A 166 7.55 -14.32 -20.01
C ALA A 166 8.63 -14.67 -21.04
N THR A 167 8.44 -14.24 -22.29
CA THR A 167 9.44 -14.44 -23.35
C THR A 167 10.77 -13.72 -23.06
N ALA A 168 10.71 -12.54 -22.46
CA ALA A 168 11.92 -11.79 -22.07
C ALA A 168 12.68 -12.51 -20.95
N VAL A 169 11.98 -12.99 -19.92
CA VAL A 169 12.56 -13.74 -18.80
C VAL A 169 13.16 -15.06 -19.27
N ASP A 170 12.49 -15.78 -20.19
CA ASP A 170 13.03 -17.02 -20.77
C ASP A 170 14.35 -16.78 -21.49
N LYS A 171 14.45 -15.69 -22.25
CA LYS A 171 15.68 -15.33 -23.00
C LYS A 171 16.80 -14.79 -22.13
N ALA A 172 16.48 -14.02 -21.09
CA ALA A 172 17.45 -13.37 -20.21
C ALA A 172 17.92 -14.31 -19.08
N GLY A 173 17.13 -15.35 -18.76
CA GLY A 173 17.33 -16.17 -17.57
C GLY A 173 16.80 -15.51 -16.29
N LYS A 174 16.85 -16.27 -15.19
CA LYS A 174 16.27 -15.83 -13.89
C LYS A 174 16.96 -14.61 -13.28
N ASP A 175 18.19 -14.33 -13.68
CA ASP A 175 19.05 -13.27 -13.14
C ASP A 175 19.36 -12.18 -14.20
N GLY A 176 18.63 -12.18 -15.31
CA GLY A 176 18.82 -11.27 -16.45
C GLY A 176 18.11 -9.93 -16.35
#